data_bd182d72e76fb1070f033d56e4e079b1
#
_entry.id   bd182d72e76fb1070f033d56e4e079b1
#
_cell.length_a   1.000
_cell.length_b   1.000
_cell.length_c   1.000
_cell.angle_alpha   90.00
_cell.angle_beta   90.00
_cell.angle_gamma   90.00
#
_symmetry.space_group_name_H-M   'P 1'
#
loop_
_entity.id
_entity.type
_entity.pdbx_description
1 polymer ?
#
loop_
_entity_poly.entity_id
_entity_poly.type
_entity_poly.pdbx_seq_one_letter_code
_entity_poly.pdbx_strand_id
1 'polypeptide(L)'
;MRAWQFGRVAILCLIASAACAQTIDVYDGQGGVLSSYQMQWATLAARGVKVRIIGPCVSACTVLVGYIPRQNICVMPNAHLGFHWATTEFHTQELWNVYPPDIRQWISQHGGLTSQMLWLQAPSIYRYFRKC
;
A
#
# COMPACT_ATOMS: atom_id res chain seq x y z
N MET A 1 -5.68 70.46 -1.55
CA MET A 1 -4.76 69.49 -0.95
C MET A 1 -5.42 68.13 -0.98
N ARG A 2 -4.94 67.23 -1.86
CA ARG A 2 -5.48 65.85 -1.99
C ARG A 2 -4.59 64.93 -1.19
N ALA A 3 -5.16 64.34 -0.15
CA ALA A 3 -4.49 63.30 0.67
C ALA A 3 -4.51 61.99 -0.10
N TRP A 4 -3.34 61.45 -0.42
CA TRP A 4 -3.18 60.11 -0.99
C TRP A 4 -3.19 59.09 0.14
N GLN A 5 -4.23 58.27 0.20
CA GLN A 5 -4.26 57.09 1.10
C GLN A 5 -3.51 55.96 0.41
N PHE A 6 -2.34 55.59 0.89
CA PHE A 6 -1.63 54.38 0.51
C PHE A 6 -2.30 53.17 1.22
N GLY A 7 -3.06 52.41 0.42
CA GLY A 7 -3.61 51.14 0.86
C GLY A 7 -2.46 50.15 1.11
N ARG A 8 -2.32 49.69 2.36
CA ARG A 8 -1.42 48.60 2.71
C ARG A 8 -2.02 47.28 2.21
N VAL A 9 -1.45 46.72 1.14
CA VAL A 9 -1.74 45.35 0.71
C VAL A 9 -1.01 44.42 1.66
N ALA A 10 -1.74 43.73 2.55
CA ALA A 10 -1.20 42.66 3.39
C ALA A 10 -1.04 41.41 2.52
N ILE A 11 0.19 41.05 2.17
CA ILE A 11 0.51 39.80 1.53
C ILE A 11 0.43 38.71 2.59
N LEU A 12 -0.66 37.91 2.58
CA LEU A 12 -0.77 36.69 3.37
C LEU A 12 0.16 35.65 2.75
N CYS A 13 1.33 35.45 3.31
CA CYS A 13 2.17 34.29 3.01
C CYS A 13 1.50 33.04 3.56
N LEU A 14 0.83 32.27 2.69
CA LEU A 14 0.39 30.91 2.98
C LEU A 14 1.63 30.04 3.11
N ILE A 15 2.07 29.79 4.32
CA ILE A 15 3.11 28.79 4.62
C ILE A 15 2.44 27.42 4.45
N ALA A 16 2.57 26.82 3.28
CA ALA A 16 2.23 25.42 3.08
C ALA A 16 3.20 24.57 3.88
N SER A 17 2.79 24.14 5.06
CA SER A 17 3.51 23.11 5.83
C SER A 17 3.50 21.84 4.99
N ALA A 18 4.64 21.47 4.42
CA ALA A 18 4.81 20.15 3.80
C ALA A 18 4.67 19.10 4.91
N ALA A 19 3.48 18.55 5.07
CA ALA A 19 3.25 17.42 5.96
C ALA A 19 4.11 16.27 5.47
N CYS A 20 5.13 15.88 6.24
CA CYS A 20 5.94 14.71 5.96
C CYS A 20 5.03 13.47 5.99
N ALA A 21 4.97 12.70 4.89
CA ALA A 21 4.12 11.53 4.81
C ALA A 21 4.55 10.51 5.88
N GLN A 22 3.61 10.04 6.70
CA GLN A 22 3.84 9.01 7.70
C GLN A 22 4.33 7.73 7.03
N THR A 23 5.32 7.06 7.62
CA THR A 23 5.77 5.74 7.20
C THR A 23 5.20 4.67 8.12
N ILE A 24 4.63 3.62 7.53
CA ILE A 24 4.09 2.45 8.22
C ILE A 24 5.00 1.26 7.94
N ASP A 25 5.43 0.58 8.99
CA ASP A 25 6.26 -0.62 8.91
C ASP A 25 5.40 -1.88 9.09
N VAL A 26 5.53 -2.82 8.16
CA VAL A 26 4.87 -4.13 8.23
C VAL A 26 5.93 -5.16 8.60
N TYR A 27 5.98 -5.53 9.89
CA TYR A 27 6.92 -6.52 10.42
C TYR A 27 6.40 -7.95 10.35
N ASP A 28 5.09 -8.14 10.61
CA ASP A 28 4.48 -9.46 10.74
C ASP A 28 2.96 -9.35 10.52
N GLY A 29 2.56 -9.26 9.26
CA GLY A 29 1.16 -9.20 8.85
C GLY A 29 0.60 -10.60 8.61
N GLN A 30 0.03 -11.24 9.62
CA GLN A 30 -0.47 -12.63 9.54
C GLN A 30 -1.81 -12.79 8.81
N GLY A 31 -2.43 -11.69 8.38
CA GLY A 31 -3.76 -11.71 7.79
C GLY A 31 -4.88 -11.75 8.84
N GLY A 32 -6.07 -12.09 8.40
CA GLY A 32 -7.27 -12.11 9.24
C GLY A 32 -8.50 -11.65 8.48
N VAL A 33 -9.35 -10.83 9.11
CA VAL A 33 -10.60 -10.35 8.51
C VAL A 33 -10.30 -9.40 7.35
N LEU A 34 -10.67 -9.82 6.13
CA LEU A 34 -10.37 -9.09 4.89
C LEU A 34 -10.89 -7.65 4.91
N SER A 35 -12.14 -7.44 5.29
CA SER A 35 -12.75 -6.10 5.32
C SER A 35 -12.03 -5.14 6.27
N SER A 36 -11.47 -5.64 7.36
CA SER A 36 -10.68 -4.82 8.30
C SER A 36 -9.39 -4.34 7.66
N TYR A 37 -8.68 -5.22 6.94
CA TYR A 37 -7.48 -4.84 6.19
C TYR A 37 -7.78 -3.88 5.04
N GLN A 38 -8.86 -4.12 4.30
CA GLN A 38 -9.29 -3.23 3.22
C GLN A 38 -9.59 -1.83 3.74
N MET A 39 -10.34 -1.71 4.82
CA MET A 39 -10.67 -0.42 5.44
C MET A 39 -9.41 0.29 5.97
N GLN A 40 -8.53 -0.45 6.64
CA GLN A 40 -7.28 0.09 7.17
C GLN A 40 -6.41 0.66 6.06
N TRP A 41 -6.15 -0.12 5.00
CA TRP A 41 -5.27 0.32 3.92
C TRP A 41 -5.90 1.40 3.04
N ALA A 42 -7.21 1.37 2.82
CA ALA A 42 -7.92 2.46 2.14
C ALA A 42 -7.77 3.78 2.91
N THR A 43 -7.93 3.76 4.24
CA THR A 43 -7.77 4.93 5.10
C THR A 43 -6.34 5.45 5.07
N LEU A 44 -5.35 4.58 5.18
CA LEU A 44 -3.94 4.96 5.14
C LEU A 44 -3.53 5.48 3.76
N ALA A 45 -4.03 4.88 2.68
CA ALA A 45 -3.81 5.35 1.32
C ALA A 45 -4.33 6.78 1.11
N ALA A 46 -5.53 7.08 1.61
CA ALA A 46 -6.12 8.42 1.54
C ALA A 46 -5.27 9.47 2.27
N ARG A 47 -4.48 9.06 3.25
CA ARG A 47 -3.54 9.92 4.00
C ARG A 47 -2.17 10.03 3.34
N GLY A 48 -1.94 9.38 2.21
CA GLY A 48 -0.67 9.42 1.47
C GLY A 48 0.51 8.77 2.19
N VAL A 49 0.25 7.76 3.03
CA VAL A 49 1.31 7.09 3.79
C VAL A 49 2.30 6.38 2.87
N LYS A 50 3.52 6.22 3.35
CA LYS A 50 4.52 5.31 2.79
C LYS A 50 4.53 4.01 3.58
N VAL A 51 4.82 2.89 2.93
CA VAL A 51 4.85 1.56 3.55
C VAL A 51 6.21 0.91 3.32
N ARG A 52 6.81 0.39 4.38
CA ARG A 52 7.97 -0.50 4.31
C ARG A 52 7.53 -1.90 4.71
N ILE A 53 7.68 -2.86 3.81
CA ILE A 53 7.44 -4.27 4.14
C ILE A 53 8.76 -4.85 4.62
N ILE A 54 8.81 -5.26 5.87
CA ILE A 54 10.03 -5.70 6.55
C ILE A 54 10.08 -7.21 6.68
N GLY A 55 8.98 -7.83 7.03
CA GLY A 55 8.83 -9.28 7.18
C GLY A 55 7.65 -9.81 6.38
N PRO A 56 6.97 -10.86 6.90
CA PRO A 56 5.83 -11.46 6.23
C PRO A 56 4.62 -10.52 6.20
N CYS A 57 3.93 -10.53 5.06
CA CYS A 57 2.60 -9.96 4.88
C CYS A 57 1.78 -10.98 4.11
N VAL A 58 0.88 -11.67 4.78
CA VAL A 58 0.19 -12.84 4.24
C VAL A 58 -1.32 -12.63 4.19
N SER A 59 -1.97 -13.32 3.26
CA SER A 59 -3.43 -13.36 3.14
C SER A 59 -4.03 -11.95 3.05
N ALA A 60 -5.00 -11.61 3.91
CA ALA A 60 -5.65 -10.30 3.91
C ALA A 60 -4.66 -9.11 4.04
N CYS A 61 -3.48 -9.30 4.66
CA CYS A 61 -2.45 -8.27 4.70
C CYS A 61 -2.02 -7.82 3.29
N THR A 62 -1.98 -8.75 2.33
CA THR A 62 -1.47 -8.49 0.98
C THR A 62 -2.32 -7.49 0.17
N VAL A 63 -3.54 -7.17 0.61
CA VAL A 63 -4.37 -6.17 -0.08
C VAL A 63 -3.73 -4.78 -0.10
N LEU A 64 -2.76 -4.53 0.79
CA LEU A 64 -2.00 -3.28 0.79
C LEU A 64 -1.42 -2.95 -0.58
N VAL A 65 -1.01 -3.97 -1.37
CA VAL A 65 -0.39 -3.74 -2.69
C VAL A 65 -1.37 -3.19 -3.74
N GLY A 66 -2.66 -3.31 -3.48
CA GLY A 66 -3.71 -2.73 -4.33
C GLY A 66 -4.23 -1.38 -3.85
N TYR A 67 -4.07 -1.06 -2.56
CA TYR A 67 -4.53 0.21 -1.99
C TYR A 67 -3.44 1.28 -1.95
N ILE A 68 -2.20 0.88 -1.62
CA ILE A 68 -1.09 1.83 -1.51
C ILE A 68 -0.44 2.00 -2.88
N PRO A 69 -0.26 3.23 -3.37
CA PRO A 69 0.45 3.47 -4.63
C PRO A 69 1.84 2.81 -4.62
N ARG A 70 2.21 2.18 -5.72
CA ARG A 70 3.45 1.41 -5.86
C ARG A 70 4.69 2.20 -5.44
N GLN A 71 4.76 3.47 -5.81
CA GLN A 71 5.86 4.37 -5.46
C GLN A 71 5.98 4.65 -3.96
N ASN A 72 4.92 4.38 -3.19
CA ASN A 72 4.90 4.53 -1.74
C ASN A 72 5.23 3.23 -1.00
N ILE A 73 5.51 2.14 -1.70
CA ILE A 73 5.88 0.85 -1.12
C ILE A 73 7.36 0.58 -1.38
N CYS A 74 8.09 0.18 -0.35
CA CYS A 74 9.41 -0.43 -0.50
C CYS A 74 9.51 -1.72 0.32
N VAL A 75 10.47 -2.56 -0.03
CA VAL A 75 10.66 -3.87 0.60
C VAL A 75 12.07 -4.01 1.16
N MET A 76 12.16 -4.57 2.36
CA MET A 76 13.42 -4.97 2.98
C MET A 76 13.81 -6.39 2.55
N PRO A 77 15.07 -6.83 2.76
CA PRO A 77 15.55 -8.14 2.29
C PRO A 77 14.73 -9.35 2.79
N ASN A 78 14.15 -9.25 3.98
CA ASN A 78 13.32 -10.32 4.56
C ASN A 78 11.82 -10.17 4.26
N ALA A 79 11.44 -9.18 3.46
CA ALA A 79 10.05 -9.00 3.06
C ALA A 79 9.57 -10.16 2.20
N HIS A 80 8.39 -10.68 2.50
CA HIS A 80 7.73 -11.65 1.63
C HIS A 80 6.22 -11.48 1.71
N LEU A 81 5.59 -11.59 0.55
CA LEU A 81 4.15 -11.55 0.38
C LEU A 81 3.62 -12.96 0.20
N GLY A 82 2.64 -13.35 0.99
CA GLY A 82 2.01 -14.66 0.92
C GLY A 82 0.59 -14.56 0.37
N PHE A 83 0.37 -15.12 -0.82
CA PHE A 83 -0.92 -15.13 -1.49
C PHE A 83 -1.54 -16.52 -1.43
N HIS A 84 -2.79 -16.59 -1.05
CA HIS A 84 -3.60 -17.79 -1.10
C HIS A 84 -5.09 -17.43 -1.20
N TRP A 85 -5.97 -18.43 -1.39
CA TRP A 85 -7.39 -18.18 -1.40
C TRP A 85 -7.91 -17.76 0.00
N ALA A 86 -9.07 -17.12 0.02
CA ALA A 86 -9.81 -16.87 1.25
C ALA A 86 -10.73 -18.05 1.60
N THR A 87 -11.38 -17.99 2.76
CA THR A 87 -12.27 -19.06 3.24
C THR A 87 -13.51 -19.27 2.38
N THR A 88 -13.89 -18.26 1.58
CA THR A 88 -15.00 -18.34 0.63
C THR A 88 -14.55 -17.90 -0.76
N GLU A 89 -15.26 -18.39 -1.79
CA GLU A 89 -15.03 -17.95 -3.15
C GLU A 89 -15.26 -16.44 -3.32
N PHE A 90 -16.28 -15.91 -2.66
CA PHE A 90 -16.58 -14.48 -2.65
C PHE A 90 -15.39 -13.66 -2.17
N HIS A 91 -14.81 -13.98 -1.02
CA HIS A 91 -13.65 -13.26 -0.48
C HIS A 91 -12.38 -13.51 -1.29
N THR A 92 -12.24 -14.68 -1.91
CA THR A 92 -11.14 -14.95 -2.86
C THR A 92 -11.22 -14.04 -4.06
N GLN A 93 -12.44 -13.83 -4.59
CA GLN A 93 -12.66 -12.90 -5.70
C GLN A 93 -12.43 -11.44 -5.29
N GLU A 94 -12.76 -11.05 -4.06
CA GLU A 94 -12.43 -9.72 -3.52
C GLU A 94 -10.92 -9.51 -3.46
N LEU A 95 -10.15 -10.47 -2.95
CA LEU A 95 -8.68 -10.43 -2.96
C LEU A 95 -8.15 -10.24 -4.39
N TRP A 96 -8.64 -11.06 -5.31
CA TRP A 96 -8.22 -11.01 -6.71
C TRP A 96 -8.45 -9.64 -7.34
N ASN A 97 -9.60 -9.04 -7.08
CA ASN A 97 -9.98 -7.75 -7.66
C ASN A 97 -9.15 -6.59 -7.14
N VAL A 98 -8.62 -6.69 -5.92
CA VAL A 98 -7.77 -5.67 -5.31
C VAL A 98 -6.35 -5.70 -5.87
N TYR A 99 -5.84 -6.88 -6.25
CA TYR A 99 -4.46 -6.99 -6.70
C TYR A 99 -4.22 -6.28 -8.04
N PRO A 100 -3.09 -5.54 -8.19
CA PRO A 100 -2.70 -4.93 -9.45
C PRO A 100 -2.50 -5.99 -10.57
N PRO A 101 -2.65 -5.61 -11.84
CA PRO A 101 -2.57 -6.55 -12.97
C PRO A 101 -1.28 -7.36 -13.03
N ASP A 102 -0.13 -6.77 -12.72
CA ASP A 102 1.17 -7.45 -12.72
C ASP A 102 1.29 -8.49 -11.59
N ILE A 103 0.73 -8.19 -10.42
CA ILE A 103 0.65 -9.15 -9.31
C ILE A 103 -0.31 -10.29 -9.65
N ARG A 104 -1.48 -9.99 -10.22
CA ARG A 104 -2.41 -11.03 -10.71
C ARG A 104 -1.76 -11.93 -11.75
N GLN A 105 -0.98 -11.35 -12.66
CA GLN A 105 -0.25 -12.13 -13.65
C GLN A 105 0.76 -13.06 -12.98
N TRP A 106 1.54 -12.56 -12.03
CA TRP A 106 2.48 -13.39 -11.28
C TRP A 106 1.78 -14.54 -10.56
N ILE A 107 0.68 -14.26 -9.86
CA ILE A 107 -0.13 -15.29 -9.17
C ILE A 107 -0.61 -16.35 -10.17
N SER A 108 -1.16 -15.94 -11.32
CA SER A 108 -1.65 -16.87 -12.34
C SER A 108 -0.55 -17.76 -12.90
N GLN A 109 0.65 -17.23 -13.09
CA GLN A 109 1.82 -17.98 -13.57
C GLN A 109 2.36 -18.99 -12.55
N HIS A 110 1.98 -18.84 -11.27
CA HIS A 110 2.42 -19.70 -10.17
C HIS A 110 1.29 -20.59 -9.60
N GLY A 111 0.20 -20.78 -10.35
CA GLY A 111 -0.87 -21.72 -10.00
C GLY A 111 -2.16 -21.10 -9.49
N GLY A 112 -2.26 -19.78 -9.41
CA GLY A 112 -3.47 -19.08 -8.96
C GLY A 112 -3.61 -19.04 -7.44
N LEU A 113 -4.71 -18.44 -6.97
CA LEU A 113 -5.06 -18.45 -5.55
C LEU A 113 -5.66 -19.80 -5.18
N THR A 114 -4.94 -20.57 -4.38
CA THR A 114 -5.34 -21.90 -3.90
C THR A 114 -5.16 -21.99 -2.39
N SER A 115 -5.36 -23.17 -1.82
CA SER A 115 -5.07 -23.44 -0.40
C SER A 115 -3.58 -23.35 -0.07
N GLN A 116 -2.72 -23.48 -1.09
CA GLN A 116 -1.27 -23.37 -0.90
C GLN A 116 -0.82 -21.93 -0.98
N MET A 117 0.06 -21.53 -0.05
CA MET A 117 0.64 -20.20 -0.03
C MET A 117 1.65 -20.03 -1.15
N LEU A 118 1.47 -19.00 -1.97
CA LEU A 118 2.44 -18.54 -2.94
C LEU A 118 3.28 -17.42 -2.32
N TRP A 119 4.60 -17.60 -2.31
CA TRP A 119 5.52 -16.66 -1.71
C TRP A 119 6.23 -15.81 -2.75
N LEU A 120 5.94 -14.51 -2.76
CA LEU A 120 6.70 -13.51 -3.52
C LEU A 120 7.73 -12.88 -2.59
N GLN A 121 9.00 -13.26 -2.77
CA GLN A 121 10.12 -12.87 -1.93
C GLN A 121 11.37 -12.60 -2.77
N ALA A 122 12.45 -12.16 -2.12
CA ALA A 122 13.72 -11.91 -2.81
C ALA A 122 14.25 -13.18 -3.51
N PRO A 123 14.84 -13.06 -4.71
CA PRO A 123 15.05 -11.82 -5.47
C PRO A 123 13.83 -11.35 -6.29
N SER A 124 12.82 -12.21 -6.49
CA SER A 124 11.68 -11.96 -7.39
C SER A 124 10.85 -10.74 -7.00
N ILE A 125 10.69 -10.47 -5.70
CA ILE A 125 9.91 -9.34 -5.20
C ILE A 125 10.45 -7.99 -5.70
N TYR A 126 11.76 -7.90 -5.99
CA TYR A 126 12.39 -6.67 -6.46
C TYR A 126 12.02 -6.29 -7.90
N ARG A 127 11.35 -7.18 -8.63
CA ARG A 127 10.77 -6.87 -9.95
C ARG A 127 9.50 -6.03 -9.83
N TYR A 128 8.86 -6.06 -8.67
CA TYR A 128 7.56 -5.44 -8.42
C TYR A 128 7.67 -4.24 -7.48
N PHE A 129 8.60 -4.27 -6.53
CA PHE A 129 8.76 -3.25 -5.50
C PHE A 129 10.21 -2.82 -5.38
N ARG A 130 10.42 -1.52 -5.18
CA ARG A 130 11.76 -0.99 -4.93
C ARG A 130 12.28 -1.48 -3.57
N LYS A 131 13.60 -1.62 -3.47
CA LYS A 131 14.27 -1.82 -2.17
C LYS A 131 14.14 -0.55 -1.32
N CYS A 132 13.96 -0.71 -0.03
CA CYS A 132 13.96 0.43 0.88
C CYS A 132 15.32 1.13 0.98
#